data_35de6aedd4ab8addf439a606b3b9f92c
#
_entry.id   35de6aedd4ab8addf439a606b3b9f92c
#
_cell.length_a   1.000
_cell.length_b   1.000
_cell.length_c   1.000
_cell.angle_alpha   90.00
_cell.angle_beta   90.00
_cell.angle_gamma   90.00
#
_symmetry.space_group_name_H-M   'P 1'
#
loop_
_entity.id
_entity.type
_entity.pdbx_description
1 polymer ?
#
loop_
_entity_poly.entity_id
_entity_poly.type
_entity_poly.pdbx_seq_one_letter_code
_entity_poly.pdbx_strand_id
1 'polypeptide(L)'
;GSVREGQTIWADFNPKSDQYFGTPFWRPDGKGLLIQWMPREQDNLKLYDIDPATGAKREIYNEVQPTWVDWIEALHWVDDGFMMVRDFDGWQQIYLHRSDGSLKQKLTSGRNWDTRIVRIDEKNRKVYFCSKGEIATRNDLYCVGLDGKGQRRLTFGEYNHKDLLLSPDNRYFLTRYDNSSTP
;
A
#
# COMPACT_ATOMS: atom_id res chain seq x y z
N GLY A 1 0.75 8.68 -23.63
CA GLY A 1 0.92 9.76 -24.62
C GLY A 1 0.42 11.10 -24.14
N SER A 2 0.83 12.20 -24.77
CA SER A 2 0.35 13.55 -24.46
C SER A 2 -1.11 13.73 -24.89
N VAL A 3 -1.96 14.20 -23.99
CA VAL A 3 -3.37 14.50 -24.29
C VAL A 3 -3.51 15.66 -25.30
N ARG A 4 -2.54 16.60 -25.31
CA ARG A 4 -2.57 17.79 -26.17
C ARG A 4 -2.06 17.55 -27.57
N GLU A 5 -1.07 16.66 -27.73
CA GLU A 5 -0.32 16.49 -28.99
C GLU A 5 -0.52 15.11 -29.61
N GLY A 6 -1.20 14.18 -28.94
CA GLY A 6 -1.42 12.81 -29.40
C GLY A 6 -0.11 12.00 -29.56
N GLN A 7 1.00 12.50 -29.02
CA GLN A 7 2.29 11.84 -29.11
C GLN A 7 2.39 10.67 -28.14
N THR A 8 2.81 9.50 -28.60
CA THR A 8 3.09 8.33 -27.76
C THR A 8 4.57 8.32 -27.37
N ILE A 9 4.81 8.21 -26.05
CA ILE A 9 6.15 8.03 -25.48
C ILE A 9 6.20 6.62 -24.89
N TRP A 10 7.20 5.85 -25.28
CA TRP A 10 7.40 4.49 -24.81
C TRP A 10 8.30 4.50 -23.57
N ALA A 11 7.89 3.80 -22.53
CA ALA A 11 8.76 3.54 -21.39
C ALA A 11 9.89 2.59 -21.79
N ASP A 12 11.09 2.81 -21.24
CA ASP A 12 12.33 2.11 -21.61
C ASP A 12 12.37 0.67 -21.04
N PHE A 13 11.49 -0.20 -21.54
CA PHE A 13 11.51 -1.64 -21.27
C PHE A 13 11.86 -2.42 -22.54
N ASN A 14 12.61 -3.51 -22.37
CA ASN A 14 12.94 -4.38 -23.49
C ASN A 14 11.69 -5.16 -23.94
N PRO A 15 11.15 -4.91 -25.16
CA PRO A 15 9.93 -5.57 -25.61
C PRO A 15 10.10 -7.07 -25.92
N LYS A 16 11.33 -7.57 -25.92
CA LYS A 16 11.64 -8.99 -26.18
C LYS A 16 11.82 -9.80 -24.88
N SER A 17 11.80 -9.14 -23.73
CA SER A 17 11.91 -9.82 -22.45
C SER A 17 10.57 -10.43 -22.06
N ASP A 18 10.61 -11.62 -21.48
CA ASP A 18 9.45 -12.26 -20.87
C ASP A 18 9.23 -11.61 -19.50
N GLN A 19 8.24 -10.75 -19.42
CA GLN A 19 8.01 -9.86 -18.27
C GLN A 19 6.55 -9.52 -18.10
N TYR A 20 6.18 -9.18 -16.87
CA TYR A 20 4.83 -8.78 -16.52
C TYR A 20 4.81 -7.36 -15.95
N PHE A 21 3.69 -6.67 -16.15
CA PHE A 21 3.44 -5.34 -15.64
C PHE A 21 2.16 -5.34 -14.79
N GLY A 22 2.25 -4.80 -13.59
CA GLY A 22 1.11 -4.61 -12.71
C GLY A 22 0.43 -3.26 -12.90
N THR A 23 -0.55 -2.97 -12.05
CA THR A 23 -1.27 -1.70 -12.04
C THR A 23 -0.31 -0.52 -11.87
N PRO A 24 -0.32 0.46 -12.77
CA PRO A 24 0.51 1.65 -12.64
C PRO A 24 -0.08 2.66 -11.65
N PHE A 25 0.76 3.48 -11.06
CA PHE A 25 0.36 4.54 -10.12
C PHE A 25 0.94 5.89 -10.55
N TRP A 26 0.09 6.87 -10.81
CA TRP A 26 0.54 8.23 -11.03
C TRP A 26 1.05 8.88 -9.76
N ARG A 27 2.16 9.59 -9.85
CA ARG A 27 2.56 10.52 -8.78
C ARG A 27 1.54 11.66 -8.70
N PRO A 28 1.21 12.17 -7.49
CA PRO A 28 0.22 13.24 -7.34
C PRO A 28 0.57 14.52 -8.09
N ASP A 29 1.86 14.80 -8.27
CA ASP A 29 2.36 15.96 -9.02
C ASP A 29 2.31 15.77 -10.55
N GLY A 30 1.92 14.59 -11.04
CA GLY A 30 1.88 14.25 -12.46
C GLY A 30 3.24 14.11 -13.16
N LYS A 31 4.36 14.23 -12.43
CA LYS A 31 5.72 14.22 -12.99
C LYS A 31 6.33 12.83 -13.13
N GLY A 32 5.66 11.80 -12.66
CA GLY A 32 6.13 10.43 -12.73
C GLY A 32 4.99 9.43 -12.77
N LEU A 33 5.25 8.31 -13.42
CA LEU A 33 4.36 7.15 -13.47
C LEU A 33 5.10 5.97 -12.88
N LEU A 34 4.63 5.44 -11.76
CA LEU A 34 5.20 4.25 -11.15
C LEU A 34 4.64 3.02 -11.83
N ILE A 35 5.52 2.21 -12.41
CA ILE A 35 5.18 0.95 -13.08
C ILE A 35 5.74 -0.21 -12.26
N GLN A 36 4.87 -1.14 -11.91
CA GLN A 36 5.25 -2.41 -11.31
C GLN A 36 5.72 -3.36 -12.41
N TRP A 37 6.83 -4.02 -12.16
CA TRP A 37 7.44 -4.97 -13.07
C TRP A 37 7.85 -6.25 -12.34
N MET A 38 7.65 -7.40 -12.99
CA MET A 38 8.15 -8.70 -12.56
C MET A 38 8.74 -9.47 -13.74
N PRO A 39 9.77 -10.30 -13.52
CA PRO A 39 10.17 -11.31 -14.47
C PRO A 39 9.10 -12.42 -14.55
N ARG A 40 9.26 -13.33 -15.49
CA ARG A 40 8.34 -14.48 -15.65
C ARG A 40 8.24 -15.35 -14.39
N GLU A 41 9.32 -15.48 -13.66
CA GLU A 41 9.44 -16.29 -12.45
C GLU A 41 8.59 -15.74 -11.30
N GLN A 42 8.26 -14.45 -11.33
CA GLN A 42 7.41 -13.74 -10.35
C GLN A 42 7.93 -13.81 -8.89
N ASP A 43 9.22 -13.93 -8.72
CA ASP A 43 9.94 -13.94 -7.45
C ASP A 43 10.60 -12.60 -7.10
N ASN A 44 10.50 -11.64 -8.04
CA ASN A 44 11.12 -10.30 -7.91
C ASN A 44 10.16 -9.22 -8.41
N LEU A 45 9.68 -8.40 -7.48
CA LEU A 45 8.87 -7.21 -7.79
C LEU A 45 9.76 -5.98 -7.80
N LYS A 46 9.71 -5.22 -8.89
CA LYS A 46 10.33 -3.91 -8.99
C LYS A 46 9.29 -2.83 -9.23
N LEU A 47 9.55 -1.65 -8.66
CA LEU A 47 8.80 -0.45 -8.95
C LEU A 47 9.72 0.54 -9.65
N TYR A 48 9.34 0.92 -10.87
CA TYR A 48 10.05 1.89 -11.69
C TYR A 48 9.29 3.21 -11.73
N ASP A 49 9.99 4.31 -11.47
CA ASP A 49 9.51 5.66 -11.70
C ASP A 49 9.86 6.05 -13.14
N ILE A 50 8.84 6.27 -13.96
CA ILE A 50 8.96 6.61 -15.38
C ILE A 50 8.74 8.11 -15.55
N ASP A 51 9.67 8.77 -16.21
CA ASP A 51 9.47 10.13 -16.70
C ASP A 51 8.47 10.11 -17.89
N PRO A 52 7.27 10.69 -17.75
CA PRO A 52 6.28 10.64 -18.82
C PRO A 52 6.65 11.49 -20.05
N ALA A 53 7.64 12.39 -19.94
CA ALA A 53 8.10 13.21 -21.06
C ALA A 53 9.12 12.51 -21.93
N THR A 54 9.92 11.60 -21.37
CA THR A 54 11.05 10.95 -22.05
C THR A 54 10.92 9.43 -22.14
N GLY A 55 10.12 8.81 -21.29
CA GLY A 55 10.04 7.36 -21.13
C GLY A 55 11.19 6.75 -20.30
N ALA A 56 12.13 7.57 -19.84
CA ALA A 56 13.24 7.11 -19.01
C ALA A 56 12.73 6.49 -17.70
N LYS A 57 13.33 5.38 -17.27
CA LYS A 57 12.96 4.67 -16.05
C LYS A 57 14.05 4.75 -15.01
N ARG A 58 13.62 4.80 -13.74
CA ARG A 58 14.48 4.71 -12.57
C ARG A 58 13.88 3.69 -11.59
N GLU A 59 14.65 2.66 -11.22
CA GLU A 59 14.23 1.73 -10.17
C GLU A 59 14.21 2.46 -8.82
N ILE A 60 13.07 2.39 -8.12
CA ILE A 60 12.87 2.99 -6.80
C ILE A 60 12.54 1.97 -5.72
N TYR A 61 12.17 0.75 -6.08
CA TYR A 61 11.87 -0.33 -5.14
C TYR A 61 12.22 -1.67 -5.77
N ASN A 62 12.74 -2.57 -4.94
CA ASN A 62 13.03 -3.95 -5.31
C ASN A 62 12.71 -4.88 -4.15
N GLU A 63 11.90 -5.89 -4.39
CA GLU A 63 11.54 -6.94 -3.44
C GLU A 63 11.76 -8.29 -4.07
N VAL A 64 12.52 -9.15 -3.40
CA VAL A 64 12.77 -10.53 -3.81
C VAL A 64 12.25 -11.45 -2.72
N GLN A 65 11.49 -12.45 -3.11
CA GLN A 65 11.02 -13.51 -2.22
C GLN A 65 11.42 -14.87 -2.78
N PRO A 66 11.64 -15.88 -1.94
CA PRO A 66 12.13 -17.19 -2.39
C PRO A 66 11.09 -17.99 -3.19
N THR A 67 9.83 -17.58 -3.17
CA THR A 67 8.74 -18.29 -3.86
C THR A 67 7.97 -17.36 -4.80
N TRP A 68 7.16 -16.50 -4.25
CA TRP A 68 6.20 -15.70 -4.98
C TRP A 68 6.11 -14.30 -4.36
N VAL A 69 6.05 -13.27 -5.21
CA VAL A 69 5.82 -11.88 -4.80
C VAL A 69 4.47 -11.42 -5.33
N ASP A 70 3.61 -10.93 -4.47
CA ASP A 70 2.34 -10.34 -4.87
C ASP A 70 2.53 -8.91 -5.40
N TRP A 71 1.66 -8.50 -6.34
CA TRP A 71 1.59 -7.12 -6.79
C TRP A 71 1.26 -6.17 -5.64
N ILE A 72 1.74 -4.95 -5.74
CA ILE A 72 1.30 -3.87 -4.84
C ILE A 72 -0.13 -3.51 -5.24
N GLU A 73 -1.08 -3.71 -4.33
CA GLU A 73 -2.49 -3.44 -4.60
C GLU A 73 -2.79 -1.94 -4.64
N ALA A 74 -2.18 -1.17 -3.74
CA ALA A 74 -2.38 0.26 -3.64
C ALA A 74 -1.13 0.99 -3.12
N LEU A 75 -0.90 2.19 -3.63
CA LEU A 75 0.03 3.16 -3.06
C LEU A 75 -0.78 4.30 -2.45
N HIS A 76 -0.46 4.64 -1.22
CA HIS A 76 -1.08 5.75 -0.51
C HIS A 76 -0.05 6.87 -0.36
N TRP A 77 -0.24 7.93 -1.13
CA TRP A 77 0.66 9.08 -1.15
C TRP A 77 0.54 9.90 0.14
N VAL A 78 1.67 10.43 0.59
CA VAL A 78 1.82 11.39 1.69
C VAL A 78 2.80 12.48 1.25
N ASP A 79 2.91 13.58 2.01
CA ASP A 79 3.68 14.77 1.61
C ASP A 79 5.10 14.48 1.09
N ASP A 80 5.83 13.55 1.71
CA ASP A 80 7.23 13.27 1.39
C ASP A 80 7.49 11.82 0.92
N GLY A 81 6.42 11.10 0.50
CA GLY A 81 6.58 9.73 0.07
C GLY A 81 5.28 8.97 -0.18
N PHE A 82 5.29 7.68 0.12
CA PHE A 82 4.13 6.82 -0.05
C PHE A 82 4.12 5.66 0.95
N MET A 83 2.94 5.14 1.22
CA MET A 83 2.75 3.93 2.03
C MET A 83 2.24 2.79 1.16
N MET A 84 2.66 1.59 1.51
CA MET A 84 2.13 0.36 0.94
C MET A 84 2.10 -0.74 2.00
N VAL A 85 1.27 -1.75 1.76
CA VAL A 85 1.19 -2.96 2.57
C VAL A 85 2.05 -4.03 1.91
N ARG A 86 2.98 -4.63 2.66
CA ARG A 86 3.83 -5.74 2.21
C ARG A 86 3.95 -6.80 3.30
N ASP A 87 4.27 -8.02 2.90
CA ASP A 87 4.32 -9.21 3.75
C ASP A 87 5.68 -9.92 3.78
N PHE A 88 6.74 -9.24 3.29
CA PHE A 88 8.07 -9.84 3.17
C PHE A 88 8.72 -10.24 4.51
N ASP A 89 8.11 -9.88 5.65
CA ASP A 89 8.51 -10.38 6.98
C ASP A 89 7.55 -11.46 7.53
N GLY A 90 6.72 -12.03 6.66
CA GLY A 90 5.76 -13.10 6.97
C GLY A 90 4.38 -12.62 7.44
N TRP A 91 4.19 -11.31 7.65
CA TRP A 91 2.92 -10.70 8.02
C TRP A 91 2.71 -9.41 7.25
N GLN A 92 1.46 -9.10 6.93
CA GLN A 92 1.13 -7.86 6.22
C GLN A 92 1.32 -6.64 7.10
N GLN A 93 2.34 -5.85 6.80
CA GLN A 93 2.68 -4.63 7.52
C GLN A 93 2.57 -3.40 6.62
N ILE A 94 2.33 -2.25 7.23
CA ILE A 94 2.34 -0.96 6.53
C ILE A 94 3.75 -0.39 6.60
N TYR A 95 4.31 -0.09 5.42
CA TYR A 95 5.64 0.51 5.27
C TYR A 95 5.51 1.90 4.66
N LEU A 96 6.19 2.86 5.27
CA LEU A 96 6.34 4.23 4.76
C LEU A 96 7.68 4.34 4.04
N HIS A 97 7.62 4.73 2.78
CA HIS A 97 8.77 4.99 1.92
C HIS A 97 8.87 6.49 1.60
N ARG A 98 10.10 6.97 1.36
CA ARG A 98 10.33 8.28 0.79
C ARG A 98 9.97 8.29 -0.70
N SER A 99 9.87 9.47 -1.30
CA SER A 99 9.56 9.63 -2.73
C SER A 99 10.61 9.03 -3.68
N ASP A 100 11.83 8.79 -3.18
CA ASP A 100 12.88 8.07 -3.92
C ASP A 100 12.80 6.55 -3.81
N GLY A 101 11.82 6.03 -3.04
CA GLY A 101 11.58 4.62 -2.79
C GLY A 101 12.31 4.04 -1.58
N SER A 102 13.24 4.77 -0.95
CA SER A 102 13.93 4.29 0.24
C SER A 102 12.97 4.10 1.43
N LEU A 103 13.15 3.02 2.18
CA LEU A 103 12.34 2.76 3.37
C LEU A 103 12.60 3.84 4.42
N LYS A 104 11.54 4.50 4.88
CA LYS A 104 11.59 5.47 5.97
C LYS A 104 11.22 4.83 7.30
N GLN A 105 10.13 4.07 7.33
CA GLN A 105 9.59 3.52 8.58
C GLN A 105 8.68 2.31 8.33
N LYS A 106 8.82 1.26 9.13
CA LYS A 106 7.80 0.24 9.32
C LYS A 106 6.80 0.77 10.36
N LEU A 107 5.54 0.93 9.99
CA LEU A 107 4.54 1.58 10.86
C LEU A 107 3.84 0.60 11.80
N THR A 108 3.59 -0.64 11.34
CA THR A 108 2.81 -1.61 12.09
C THR A 108 3.66 -2.80 12.53
N SER A 109 3.15 -3.52 13.52
CA SER A 109 3.76 -4.73 14.05
C SER A 109 2.69 -5.75 14.43
N GLY A 110 3.12 -6.99 14.69
CA GLY A 110 2.23 -8.09 15.07
C GLY A 110 1.83 -8.97 13.89
N ARG A 111 0.91 -9.90 14.14
CA ARG A 111 0.41 -10.87 13.17
C ARG A 111 -0.75 -10.28 12.37
N ASN A 112 -0.46 -9.29 11.55
CA ASN A 112 -1.45 -8.62 10.72
C ASN A 112 -1.71 -9.43 9.45
N TRP A 113 -2.97 -9.57 9.10
CA TRP A 113 -3.44 -10.26 7.91
C TRP A 113 -4.62 -9.51 7.29
N ASP A 114 -4.76 -9.57 5.96
CA ASP A 114 -5.80 -8.82 5.23
C ASP A 114 -5.80 -7.32 5.62
N THR A 115 -4.59 -6.76 5.62
CA THR A 115 -4.34 -5.39 6.09
C THR A 115 -4.68 -4.40 5.00
N ARG A 116 -5.47 -3.39 5.34
CA ARG A 116 -5.88 -2.33 4.42
C ARG A 116 -5.84 -0.96 5.10
N ILE A 117 -5.18 -0.01 4.48
CA ILE A 117 -5.22 1.40 4.91
C ILE A 117 -6.61 1.97 4.62
N VAL A 118 -7.27 2.47 5.67
CA VAL A 118 -8.60 3.10 5.59
C VAL A 118 -8.47 4.60 5.39
N ARG A 119 -7.58 5.24 6.14
CA ARG A 119 -7.33 6.68 6.05
C ARG A 119 -5.97 7.06 6.60
N ILE A 120 -5.37 8.07 5.97
CA ILE A 120 -4.19 8.75 6.46
C ILE A 120 -4.61 10.15 6.92
N ASP A 121 -4.29 10.46 8.17
CA ASP A 121 -4.50 11.78 8.79
C ASP A 121 -3.14 12.43 9.00
N GLU A 122 -2.65 13.09 7.96
CA GLU A 122 -1.33 13.72 7.97
C GLU A 122 -1.26 14.85 9.02
N LYS A 123 -2.36 15.59 9.18
CA LYS A 123 -2.45 16.68 10.16
C LYS A 123 -2.21 16.21 11.59
N ASN A 124 -2.79 15.07 11.98
CA ASN A 124 -2.63 14.47 13.30
C ASN A 124 -1.56 13.37 13.32
N ARG A 125 -0.85 13.17 12.20
CA ARG A 125 0.22 12.20 12.01
C ARG A 125 -0.20 10.77 12.38
N LYS A 126 -1.35 10.32 11.86
CA LYS A 126 -1.93 8.99 12.13
C LYS A 126 -2.33 8.26 10.87
N VAL A 127 -2.25 6.94 10.93
CA VAL A 127 -2.83 6.03 9.93
C VAL A 127 -3.90 5.19 10.61
N TYR A 128 -5.05 5.10 9.97
CA TYR A 128 -6.14 4.20 10.34
C TYR A 128 -6.17 3.05 9.36
N PHE A 129 -6.20 1.83 9.87
CA PHE A 129 -6.17 0.64 9.03
C PHE A 129 -7.03 -0.48 9.61
N CYS A 130 -7.54 -1.33 8.73
CA CYS A 130 -8.18 -2.57 9.10
C CYS A 130 -7.19 -3.71 8.97
N SER A 131 -7.28 -4.68 9.85
CA SER A 131 -6.50 -5.89 9.78
C SER A 131 -7.18 -7.02 10.55
N LYS A 132 -6.98 -8.23 10.07
CA LYS A 132 -7.20 -9.45 10.87
C LYS A 132 -5.92 -9.70 11.65
N GLY A 133 -6.06 -9.81 12.97
CA GLY A 133 -4.94 -10.09 13.86
C GLY A 133 -4.75 -11.58 14.13
N GLU A 134 -4.52 -11.94 15.39
CA GLU A 134 -4.32 -13.34 15.81
C GLU A 134 -5.50 -14.25 15.47
N ILE A 135 -6.71 -13.71 15.38
CA ILE A 135 -7.92 -14.44 15.01
C ILE A 135 -8.29 -14.08 13.57
N ALA A 136 -7.97 -14.96 12.63
CA ALA A 136 -8.13 -14.76 11.19
C ALA A 136 -9.58 -14.48 10.73
N THR A 137 -10.57 -14.78 11.55
CA THR A 137 -11.99 -14.54 11.26
C THR A 137 -12.49 -13.17 11.76
N ARG A 138 -11.64 -12.39 12.43
CA ARG A 138 -12.01 -11.09 13.00
C ARG A 138 -11.22 -9.97 12.33
N ASN A 139 -11.95 -9.08 11.69
CA ASN A 139 -11.39 -7.85 11.17
C ASN A 139 -11.66 -6.72 12.17
N ASP A 140 -10.63 -5.95 12.47
CA ASP A 140 -10.65 -4.87 13.43
C ASP A 140 -10.11 -3.57 12.82
N LEU A 141 -10.54 -2.43 13.37
CA LEU A 141 -9.98 -1.12 13.06
C LEU A 141 -8.87 -0.79 14.06
N TYR A 142 -7.75 -0.35 13.54
CA TYR A 142 -6.59 0.09 14.30
C TYR A 142 -6.18 1.51 13.93
N CYS A 143 -5.40 2.14 14.78
CA CYS A 143 -4.61 3.31 14.41
C CYS A 143 -3.17 3.16 14.87
N VAL A 144 -2.26 3.86 14.17
CA VAL A 144 -0.84 3.96 14.48
C VAL A 144 -0.32 5.35 14.09
N GLY A 145 0.72 5.82 14.77
CA GLY A 145 1.40 7.06 14.38
C GLY A 145 2.24 6.89 13.10
N LEU A 146 2.47 7.98 12.37
CA LEU A 146 3.40 8.01 11.22
C LEU A 146 4.87 7.77 11.64
N ASP A 147 5.15 7.73 12.93
CA ASP A 147 6.43 7.35 13.52
C ASP A 147 6.48 5.86 13.94
N GLY A 148 5.44 5.09 13.59
CA GLY A 148 5.31 3.68 13.94
C GLY A 148 4.99 3.41 15.41
N LYS A 149 4.64 4.43 16.20
CA LYS A 149 4.34 4.30 17.62
C LYS A 149 2.84 4.35 17.91
N GLY A 150 2.46 3.83 19.07
CA GLY A 150 1.09 3.93 19.58
C GLY A 150 0.07 3.13 18.78
N GLN A 151 0.49 2.02 18.15
CA GLN A 151 -0.44 1.10 17.50
C GLN A 151 -1.45 0.61 18.51
N ARG A 152 -2.73 0.77 18.21
CA ARG A 152 -3.82 0.32 19.09
C ARG A 152 -5.07 -0.02 18.30
N ARG A 153 -5.80 -1.00 18.77
CA ARG A 153 -7.14 -1.36 18.30
C ARG A 153 -8.15 -0.29 18.74
N LEU A 154 -9.07 0.06 17.85
CA LEU A 154 -10.15 1.02 18.10
C LEU A 154 -11.51 0.36 18.25
N THR A 155 -11.74 -0.76 17.59
CA THR A 155 -12.97 -1.54 17.67
C THR A 155 -13.07 -2.27 19.01
N PHE A 156 -14.29 -2.62 19.39
CA PHE A 156 -14.60 -3.21 20.68
C PHE A 156 -14.97 -4.70 20.56
N GLY A 157 -14.96 -5.38 21.70
CA GLY A 157 -15.48 -6.74 21.85
C GLY A 157 -14.76 -7.80 21.01
N GLU A 158 -15.38 -8.95 20.95
CA GLU A 158 -14.90 -10.12 20.18
C GLU A 158 -15.77 -10.34 18.95
N TYR A 159 -15.77 -9.37 18.04
CA TYR A 159 -16.60 -9.35 16.85
C TYR A 159 -15.74 -9.24 15.59
N ASN A 160 -16.29 -9.69 14.48
CA ASN A 160 -15.80 -9.38 13.15
C ASN A 160 -16.43 -8.05 12.71
N HIS A 161 -15.64 -7.01 12.57
CA HIS A 161 -16.09 -5.68 12.18
C HIS A 161 -16.03 -5.50 10.67
N LYS A 162 -17.16 -5.10 10.06
CA LYS A 162 -17.35 -4.92 8.62
C LYS A 162 -17.77 -3.49 8.32
N ASP A 163 -17.64 -3.10 7.05
CA ASP A 163 -18.13 -1.80 6.54
C ASP A 163 -17.65 -0.61 7.39
N LEU A 164 -16.38 -0.65 7.78
CA LEU A 164 -15.77 0.36 8.64
C LEU A 164 -15.65 1.70 7.91
N LEU A 165 -16.35 2.71 8.41
CA LEU A 165 -16.35 4.08 7.91
C LEU A 165 -15.92 5.04 9.02
N LEU A 166 -14.93 5.89 8.74
CA LEU A 166 -14.52 6.95 9.65
C LEU A 166 -15.26 8.26 9.34
N SER A 167 -15.63 8.99 10.39
CA SER A 167 -16.12 10.37 10.24
C SER A 167 -15.05 11.25 9.58
N PRO A 168 -15.42 12.37 8.91
CA PRO A 168 -14.45 13.25 8.27
C PRO A 168 -13.37 13.78 9.21
N ASP A 169 -13.68 13.96 10.48
CA ASP A 169 -12.76 14.45 11.54
C ASP A 169 -12.05 13.32 12.30
N ASN A 170 -12.24 12.06 11.90
CA ASN A 170 -11.67 10.85 12.53
C ASN A 170 -12.02 10.67 14.02
N ARG A 171 -13.07 11.30 14.52
CA ARG A 171 -13.49 11.21 15.92
C ARG A 171 -14.42 10.03 16.17
N TYR A 172 -15.14 9.60 15.14
CA TYR A 172 -16.13 8.52 15.22
C TYR A 172 -15.90 7.53 14.08
N PHE A 173 -16.34 6.31 14.28
CA PHE A 173 -16.46 5.32 13.22
C PHE A 173 -17.82 4.62 13.29
N LEU A 174 -18.32 4.26 12.11
CA LEU A 174 -19.47 3.39 11.94
C LEU A 174 -18.97 2.01 11.55
N THR A 175 -19.54 0.97 12.13
CA THR A 175 -19.24 -0.42 11.76
C THR A 175 -20.48 -1.29 11.89
N ARG A 176 -20.58 -2.29 11.05
CA ARG A 176 -21.44 -3.44 11.24
C ARG A 176 -20.58 -4.55 11.85
N TYR A 177 -21.11 -5.28 12.82
CA TYR A 177 -20.33 -6.34 13.48
C TYR A 177 -21.18 -7.58 13.72
N ASP A 178 -20.51 -8.71 13.70
CA ASP A 178 -21.12 -10.03 13.98
C ASP A 178 -20.11 -10.96 14.68
N ASN A 179 -20.64 -12.03 15.25
CA ASN A 179 -19.90 -13.19 15.71
C ASN A 179 -20.81 -14.42 15.66
N SER A 180 -20.35 -15.58 16.16
CA SER A 180 -21.13 -16.82 16.18
C SER A 180 -22.41 -16.77 17.00
N SER A 181 -22.55 -15.82 17.91
CA SER A 181 -23.73 -15.64 18.79
C SER A 181 -24.54 -14.38 18.51
N THR A 182 -24.00 -13.48 17.69
CA THR A 182 -24.64 -12.20 17.30
C THR A 182 -24.50 -12.04 15.79
N PRO A 183 -25.47 -12.56 15.02
CA PRO A 183 -25.46 -12.49 13.56
C PRO A 183 -25.76 -11.10 13.00
#